data_d1c2b10768097ab73045ae72abce6200
#
_entry.id   d1c2b10768097ab73045ae72abce6200
#
_cell.length_a   1.000
_cell.length_b   1.000
_cell.length_c   1.000
_cell.angle_alpha   90.00
_cell.angle_beta   90.00
_cell.angle_gamma   90.00
#
_symmetry.space_group_name_H-M   'P 1'
#
loop_
_entity.id
_entity.type
_entity.pdbx_description
1 polymer ?
#
loop_
_entity_poly.entity_id
_entity_poly.type
_entity_poly.pdbx_seq_one_letter_code
_entity_poly.pdbx_strand_id
1 'polypeptide(L)'
;PSSSDASFRRYFRWHSASIDLVLMDAPPPREDCRPFVKIAQLLAQAGLHVPKVWAQDLEQGFLVLSDLGLQTWLEVLSSDNADELFSLAIDALITLQKIPVHEAQLPVYDEALLRRELQLFPEWYVQHELGIQFTQQQEYLWQQACDVLVANALKQAKVLVHRDYMPRNLMLSTPNPGILDFQDAVYGPVSYDIISLFKDAFISWPEERVQSWLQQYWDKARAKGIDLPDSFQAFHYDCDLMGVQRHLKVIGIFARICHRDGKSRYAADVPRLFNYLQQAIESQSELASVAQSL
;
A
#
# COMPACT_ATOMS: atom_id res chain seq x y z
N PRO A 1 -14.40 -3.13 19.84
CA PRO A 1 -13.73 -2.43 18.76
C PRO A 1 -12.65 -3.31 18.16
N SER A 2 -12.64 -3.48 16.83
CA SER A 2 -11.76 -4.46 16.16
C SER A 2 -10.48 -3.86 15.56
N SER A 3 -10.29 -2.55 15.52
CA SER A 3 -9.00 -1.90 15.24
C SER A 3 -9.04 -0.41 15.59
N SER A 4 -7.89 0.16 15.97
CA SER A 4 -7.70 1.58 16.26
C SER A 4 -6.36 2.06 15.71
N ASP A 5 -6.09 1.82 14.42
CA ASP A 5 -4.86 2.33 13.80
C ASP A 5 -4.99 3.82 13.43
N ALA A 6 -4.36 4.38 12.52
CA ALA A 6 -4.22 5.81 12.26
C ALA A 6 -5.51 6.59 11.90
N SER A 7 -6.69 5.96 11.91
CA SER A 7 -8.00 6.53 11.54
C SER A 7 -8.90 6.75 12.77
N PHE A 8 -9.85 7.69 12.64
CA PHE A 8 -10.92 7.90 13.64
C PHE A 8 -12.08 6.93 13.48
N ARG A 9 -12.04 6.04 12.51
CA ARG A 9 -13.04 5.01 12.27
C ARG A 9 -13.03 3.97 13.37
N ARG A 10 -14.22 3.57 13.81
CA ARG A 10 -14.43 2.50 14.78
C ARG A 10 -15.23 1.40 14.12
N TYR A 11 -14.86 0.14 14.40
CA TYR A 11 -15.50 -1.03 13.83
C TYR A 11 -16.03 -1.91 14.95
N PHE A 12 -17.30 -2.33 14.85
CA PHE A 12 -17.98 -3.18 15.80
C PHE A 12 -18.54 -4.38 15.07
N ARG A 13 -18.18 -5.57 15.51
CA ARG A 13 -18.77 -6.81 14.98
C ARG A 13 -20.07 -7.13 15.68
N TRP A 14 -21.02 -7.59 14.89
CA TRP A 14 -22.30 -8.11 15.35
C TRP A 14 -22.50 -9.49 14.74
N HIS A 15 -22.73 -10.49 15.63
CA HIS A 15 -22.93 -11.88 15.28
C HIS A 15 -24.37 -12.28 15.51
N SER A 16 -24.96 -12.99 14.54
CA SER A 16 -26.26 -13.62 14.70
C SER A 16 -26.23 -15.05 14.14
N ALA A 17 -27.30 -15.81 14.38
CA ALA A 17 -27.40 -17.17 13.87
C ALA A 17 -27.41 -17.26 12.32
N SER A 18 -27.69 -16.17 11.61
CA SER A 18 -27.90 -16.16 10.17
C SER A 18 -26.90 -15.28 9.40
N ILE A 19 -26.29 -14.29 10.04
CA ILE A 19 -25.41 -13.33 9.36
C ILE A 19 -24.45 -12.67 10.34
N ASP A 20 -23.20 -12.50 9.90
CA ASP A 20 -22.19 -11.73 10.58
C ASP A 20 -22.02 -10.39 9.88
N LEU A 21 -22.03 -9.30 10.64
CA LEU A 21 -21.96 -7.95 10.15
C LEU A 21 -20.90 -7.15 10.89
N VAL A 22 -20.38 -6.12 10.21
CA VAL A 22 -19.50 -5.11 10.77
C VAL A 22 -20.20 -3.75 10.68
N LEU A 23 -20.38 -3.10 11.81
CA LEU A 23 -20.81 -1.70 11.87
C LEU A 23 -19.56 -0.83 11.86
N MET A 24 -19.43 0.03 10.86
CA MET A 24 -18.42 1.09 10.80
C MET A 24 -19.01 2.39 11.28
N ASP A 25 -18.35 3.04 12.22
CA ASP A 25 -18.63 4.37 12.72
C ASP A 25 -17.46 5.28 12.34
N ALA A 26 -17.72 6.21 11.44
CA ALA A 26 -16.77 7.16 10.86
C ALA A 26 -17.27 8.60 11.08
N PRO A 27 -17.07 9.18 12.28
CA PRO A 27 -17.75 10.38 12.73
C PRO A 27 -17.34 11.64 11.93
N PRO A 28 -18.29 12.32 11.26
CA PRO A 28 -18.06 13.63 10.67
C PRO A 28 -17.71 14.68 11.74
N PRO A 29 -16.94 15.74 11.44
CA PRO A 29 -16.29 16.01 10.14
C PRO A 29 -14.91 15.33 9.97
N ARG A 30 -14.52 14.43 10.87
CA ARG A 30 -13.18 13.82 10.89
C ARG A 30 -12.99 12.75 9.82
N GLU A 31 -14.08 12.08 9.45
CA GLU A 31 -14.10 10.99 8.45
C GLU A 31 -15.22 11.23 7.44
N ASP A 32 -15.03 10.71 6.21
CA ASP A 32 -16.03 10.67 5.16
C ASP A 32 -16.18 9.22 4.64
N CYS A 33 -17.39 8.68 4.70
CA CYS A 33 -17.70 7.34 4.23
C CYS A 33 -17.90 7.23 2.72
N ARG A 34 -18.11 8.35 2.01
CA ARG A 34 -18.46 8.34 0.57
C ARG A 34 -17.38 7.69 -0.29
N PRO A 35 -16.07 7.95 -0.10
CA PRO A 35 -15.02 7.24 -0.83
C PRO A 35 -15.05 5.73 -0.61
N PHE A 36 -15.27 5.28 0.64
CA PHE A 36 -15.40 3.86 0.96
C PHE A 36 -16.53 3.21 0.17
N VAL A 37 -17.74 3.78 0.22
CA VAL A 37 -18.92 3.24 -0.47
C VAL A 37 -18.69 3.19 -1.98
N LYS A 38 -18.18 4.29 -2.56
CA LYS A 38 -17.89 4.38 -4.00
C LYS A 38 -16.91 3.30 -4.44
N ILE A 39 -15.79 3.15 -3.74
CA ILE A 39 -14.75 2.21 -4.15
C ILE A 39 -15.18 0.77 -3.86
N ALA A 40 -15.85 0.49 -2.73
CA ALA A 40 -16.41 -0.82 -2.46
C ALA A 40 -17.33 -1.31 -3.60
N GLN A 41 -18.20 -0.45 -4.10
CA GLN A 41 -19.10 -0.77 -5.22
C GLN A 41 -18.31 -1.05 -6.51
N LEU A 42 -17.32 -0.20 -6.82
CA LEU A 42 -16.46 -0.36 -8.00
C LEU A 42 -15.70 -1.69 -7.98
N LEU A 43 -15.06 -2.02 -6.86
CA LEU A 43 -14.31 -3.26 -6.70
C LEU A 43 -15.21 -4.49 -6.74
N ALA A 44 -16.39 -4.44 -6.11
CA ALA A 44 -17.36 -5.52 -6.16
C ALA A 44 -17.89 -5.76 -7.59
N GLN A 45 -18.15 -4.71 -8.37
CA GLN A 45 -18.56 -4.82 -9.78
C GLN A 45 -17.46 -5.46 -10.66
N ALA A 46 -16.20 -5.25 -10.32
CA ALA A 46 -15.08 -5.92 -10.98
C ALA A 46 -14.90 -7.39 -10.55
N GLY A 47 -15.71 -7.90 -9.62
CA GLY A 47 -15.67 -9.27 -9.13
C GLY A 47 -14.69 -9.49 -7.97
N LEU A 48 -14.20 -8.43 -7.33
CA LEU A 48 -13.34 -8.51 -6.16
C LEU A 48 -14.14 -8.71 -4.89
N HIS A 49 -13.58 -9.46 -3.94
CA HIS A 49 -14.21 -9.72 -2.65
C HIS A 49 -13.88 -8.59 -1.66
N VAL A 50 -14.81 -7.68 -1.51
CA VAL A 50 -14.75 -6.52 -0.60
C VAL A 50 -15.98 -6.50 0.31
N PRO A 51 -15.96 -5.77 1.43
CA PRO A 51 -17.14 -5.62 2.27
C PRO A 51 -18.34 -5.08 1.48
N LYS A 52 -19.43 -5.84 1.48
CA LYS A 52 -20.70 -5.39 0.91
C LYS A 52 -21.35 -4.38 1.86
N VAL A 53 -21.74 -3.23 1.34
CA VAL A 53 -22.51 -2.22 2.09
C VAL A 53 -23.98 -2.62 2.07
N TRP A 54 -24.53 -3.01 3.22
CA TRP A 54 -25.91 -3.40 3.40
C TRP A 54 -26.82 -2.21 3.71
N ALA A 55 -26.30 -1.26 4.49
CA ALA A 55 -26.99 -0.02 4.83
C ALA A 55 -25.96 1.08 5.06
N GLN A 56 -26.40 2.33 4.88
CA GLN A 56 -25.54 3.50 5.06
C GLN A 56 -26.33 4.70 5.58
N ASP A 57 -25.69 5.48 6.45
CA ASP A 57 -26.08 6.83 6.82
C ASP A 57 -24.85 7.71 6.66
N LEU A 58 -24.71 8.36 5.50
CA LEU A 58 -23.53 9.15 5.14
C LEU A 58 -23.47 10.49 5.89
N GLU A 59 -24.59 10.98 6.40
CA GLU A 59 -24.63 12.24 7.17
C GLU A 59 -24.10 12.03 8.58
N GLN A 60 -24.44 10.89 9.19
CA GLN A 60 -23.96 10.53 10.52
C GLN A 60 -22.66 9.69 10.48
N GLY A 61 -22.24 9.20 9.31
CA GLY A 61 -21.02 8.44 9.12
C GLY A 61 -21.12 6.96 9.53
N PHE A 62 -22.30 6.33 9.41
CA PHE A 62 -22.48 4.92 9.73
C PHE A 62 -22.64 4.05 8.47
N LEU A 63 -21.93 2.91 8.46
CA LEU A 63 -22.13 1.86 7.46
C LEU A 63 -22.35 0.51 8.15
N VAL A 64 -23.25 -0.30 7.57
CA VAL A 64 -23.39 -1.72 7.90
C VAL A 64 -22.79 -2.53 6.77
N LEU A 65 -21.77 -3.31 7.10
CA LEU A 65 -20.91 -4.03 6.16
C LEU A 65 -21.03 -5.55 6.37
N SER A 66 -20.77 -6.34 5.31
CA SER A 66 -20.52 -7.77 5.49
C SER A 66 -19.18 -7.98 6.24
N ASP A 67 -19.14 -8.99 7.11
CA ASP A 67 -17.91 -9.42 7.75
C ASP A 67 -17.13 -10.35 6.79
N LEU A 68 -15.86 -10.07 6.54
CA LEU A 68 -14.99 -10.88 5.67
C LEU A 68 -14.18 -11.92 6.44
N GLY A 69 -14.43 -12.09 7.75
CA GLY A 69 -13.75 -13.06 8.59
C GLY A 69 -12.94 -12.44 9.71
N LEU A 70 -12.22 -13.31 10.44
CA LEU A 70 -11.54 -12.95 11.69
C LEU A 70 -10.04 -12.76 11.54
N GLN A 71 -9.44 -13.35 10.51
CA GLN A 71 -7.98 -13.42 10.36
C GLN A 71 -7.51 -12.65 9.13
N THR A 72 -6.51 -11.80 9.33
CA THR A 72 -5.75 -11.18 8.25
C THR A 72 -4.72 -12.16 7.71
N TRP A 73 -4.26 -11.93 6.48
CA TRP A 73 -3.16 -12.73 5.95
C TRP A 73 -1.88 -12.54 6.74
N LEU A 74 -1.63 -11.37 7.31
CA LEU A 74 -0.46 -11.14 8.14
C LEU A 74 -0.38 -12.11 9.33
N GLU A 75 -1.54 -12.54 9.86
CA GLU A 75 -1.63 -13.48 10.98
C GLU A 75 -1.45 -14.94 10.58
N VAL A 76 -1.69 -15.28 9.31
CA VAL A 76 -1.69 -16.68 8.84
C VAL A 76 -0.58 -17.01 7.85
N LEU A 77 0.09 -16.01 7.27
CA LEU A 77 1.18 -16.19 6.31
C LEU A 77 2.36 -16.93 6.96
N SER A 78 2.83 -17.93 6.26
CA SER A 78 4.00 -18.73 6.61
C SER A 78 4.81 -19.08 5.35
N SER A 79 6.02 -19.65 5.52
CA SER A 79 6.80 -20.15 4.39
C SER A 79 6.06 -21.21 3.55
N ASP A 80 5.14 -21.94 4.18
CA ASP A 80 4.47 -23.08 3.53
C ASP A 80 3.28 -22.69 2.67
N ASN A 81 2.60 -21.59 3.01
CA ASN A 81 1.38 -21.14 2.31
C ASN A 81 1.55 -19.85 1.49
N ALA A 82 2.69 -19.18 1.61
CA ALA A 82 2.89 -17.87 0.97
C ALA A 82 2.76 -17.92 -0.56
N ASP A 83 3.27 -18.96 -1.22
CA ASP A 83 3.22 -19.07 -2.69
C ASP A 83 1.78 -19.17 -3.18
N GLU A 84 0.94 -19.95 -2.50
CA GLU A 84 -0.48 -20.10 -2.82
C GLU A 84 -1.24 -18.77 -2.59
N LEU A 85 -1.10 -18.19 -1.39
CA LEU A 85 -1.79 -16.98 -1.03
C LEU A 85 -1.37 -15.80 -1.93
N PHE A 86 -0.07 -15.62 -2.17
CA PHE A 86 0.39 -14.54 -3.04
C PHE A 86 -0.01 -14.74 -4.51
N SER A 87 -0.14 -15.98 -4.99
CA SER A 87 -0.72 -16.21 -6.32
C SER A 87 -2.17 -15.73 -6.43
N LEU A 88 -3.00 -15.93 -5.38
CA LEU A 88 -4.37 -15.39 -5.31
C LEU A 88 -4.37 -13.86 -5.21
N ALA A 89 -3.46 -13.27 -4.43
CA ALA A 89 -3.33 -11.82 -4.33
C ALA A 89 -2.92 -11.18 -5.67
N ILE A 90 -2.00 -11.81 -6.41
CA ILE A 90 -1.61 -11.37 -7.76
C ILE A 90 -2.84 -11.33 -8.69
N ASP A 91 -3.64 -12.39 -8.71
CA ASP A 91 -4.81 -12.47 -9.58
C ASP A 91 -5.87 -11.41 -9.21
N ALA A 92 -6.08 -11.17 -7.92
CA ALA A 92 -6.97 -10.12 -7.42
C ALA A 92 -6.43 -8.71 -7.73
N LEU A 93 -5.11 -8.49 -7.57
CA LEU A 93 -4.47 -7.21 -7.91
C LEU A 93 -4.57 -6.90 -9.41
N ILE A 94 -4.32 -7.87 -10.27
CA ILE A 94 -4.48 -7.71 -11.72
C ILE A 94 -5.93 -7.34 -12.07
N THR A 95 -6.91 -7.97 -11.42
CA THR A 95 -8.32 -7.63 -11.60
C THR A 95 -8.62 -6.19 -11.19
N LEU A 96 -8.08 -5.74 -10.05
CA LEU A 96 -8.17 -4.37 -9.57
C LEU A 96 -7.56 -3.37 -10.55
N GLN A 97 -6.35 -3.65 -11.04
CA GLN A 97 -5.61 -2.77 -11.95
C GLN A 97 -6.23 -2.67 -13.35
N LYS A 98 -7.07 -3.62 -13.72
CA LYS A 98 -7.83 -3.60 -15.00
C LYS A 98 -9.09 -2.74 -14.95
N ILE A 99 -9.49 -2.23 -13.79
CA ILE A 99 -10.63 -1.31 -13.68
C ILE A 99 -10.32 -0.04 -14.47
N PRO A 100 -11.17 0.34 -15.45
CA PRO A 100 -10.90 1.49 -16.31
C PRO A 100 -10.82 2.81 -15.54
N VAL A 101 -9.82 3.62 -15.89
CA VAL A 101 -9.52 4.94 -15.26
C VAL A 101 -10.75 5.85 -15.17
N HIS A 102 -11.54 5.91 -16.25
CA HIS A 102 -12.69 6.80 -16.37
C HIS A 102 -13.89 6.40 -15.51
N GLU A 103 -14.01 5.12 -15.14
CA GLU A 103 -15.12 4.63 -14.31
C GLU A 103 -14.95 5.01 -12.84
N ALA A 104 -13.72 5.03 -12.36
CA ALA A 104 -13.45 5.22 -10.94
C ALA A 104 -13.42 6.70 -10.52
N GLN A 105 -13.09 7.63 -11.41
CA GLN A 105 -12.91 9.07 -11.09
C GLN A 105 -12.10 9.28 -9.80
N LEU A 106 -10.95 8.60 -9.71
CA LEU A 106 -10.06 8.66 -8.56
C LEU A 106 -9.05 9.81 -8.69
N PRO A 107 -8.53 10.32 -7.57
CA PRO A 107 -7.41 11.24 -7.60
C PRO A 107 -6.22 10.62 -8.34
N VAL A 108 -5.44 11.46 -9.01
CA VAL A 108 -4.20 11.04 -9.66
C VAL A 108 -3.07 11.05 -8.62
N TYR A 109 -2.25 10.01 -8.65
CA TYR A 109 -0.99 9.97 -7.89
C TYR A 109 0.04 10.79 -8.67
N ASP A 110 -0.08 12.10 -8.54
CA ASP A 110 0.71 13.09 -9.26
C ASP A 110 2.05 13.40 -8.57
N GLU A 111 2.85 14.24 -9.22
CA GLU A 111 4.13 14.69 -8.69
C GLU A 111 3.99 15.36 -7.31
N ALA A 112 2.96 16.16 -7.12
CA ALA A 112 2.75 16.88 -5.85
C ALA A 112 2.48 15.91 -4.69
N LEU A 113 1.71 14.85 -4.94
CA LEU A 113 1.44 13.79 -3.94
C LEU A 113 2.70 12.97 -3.67
N LEU A 114 3.43 12.54 -4.70
CA LEU A 114 4.69 11.79 -4.56
C LEU A 114 5.72 12.57 -3.73
N ARG A 115 5.96 13.84 -4.04
CA ARG A 115 6.90 14.69 -3.31
C ARG A 115 6.47 14.93 -1.87
N ARG A 116 5.19 15.18 -1.63
CA ARG A 116 4.65 15.34 -0.28
C ARG A 116 4.84 14.08 0.57
N GLU A 117 4.70 12.90 -0.02
CA GLU A 117 4.93 11.64 0.69
C GLU A 117 6.42 11.40 0.97
N LEU A 118 7.31 11.70 0.03
CA LEU A 118 8.75 11.63 0.25
C LEU A 118 9.20 12.59 1.36
N GLN A 119 8.61 13.79 1.45
CA GLN A 119 8.93 14.79 2.46
C GLN A 119 8.67 14.31 3.90
N LEU A 120 7.86 13.28 4.11
CA LEU A 120 7.66 12.69 5.43
C LEU A 120 8.94 12.11 6.04
N PHE A 121 9.87 11.63 5.20
CA PHE A 121 11.14 11.08 5.67
C PHE A 121 12.04 12.13 6.31
N PRO A 122 12.47 13.21 5.62
CA PRO A 122 13.30 14.23 6.25
C PRO A 122 12.58 14.95 7.40
N GLU A 123 11.27 15.20 7.28
CA GLU A 123 10.53 15.91 8.33
C GLU A 123 10.42 15.07 9.60
N TRP A 124 9.96 13.82 9.51
CA TRP A 124 9.64 13.06 10.70
C TRP A 124 10.75 12.13 11.16
N TYR A 125 11.44 11.46 10.24
CA TYR A 125 12.51 10.55 10.64
C TYR A 125 13.82 11.30 10.89
N VAL A 126 14.29 12.12 9.95
CA VAL A 126 15.57 12.81 10.11
C VAL A 126 15.48 13.90 11.18
N GLN A 127 14.48 14.75 11.09
CA GLN A 127 14.39 15.92 11.99
C GLN A 127 13.81 15.55 13.37
N HIS A 128 12.71 14.82 13.44
CA HIS A 128 12.06 14.52 14.72
C HIS A 128 12.63 13.31 15.43
N GLU A 129 12.91 12.19 14.71
CA GLU A 129 13.43 10.97 15.33
C GLU A 129 14.91 11.07 15.62
N LEU A 130 15.75 11.49 14.63
CA LEU A 130 17.19 11.58 14.79
C LEU A 130 17.66 12.93 15.38
N GLY A 131 16.82 13.98 15.40
CA GLY A 131 17.21 15.32 15.87
C GLY A 131 18.24 16.00 14.96
N ILE A 132 18.33 15.61 13.69
CA ILE A 132 19.32 16.09 12.72
C ILE A 132 18.61 16.98 11.69
N GLN A 133 19.32 17.96 11.17
CA GLN A 133 18.90 18.73 10.01
C GLN A 133 19.86 18.45 8.85
N PHE A 134 19.32 18.31 7.64
CA PHE A 134 20.15 18.20 6.45
C PHE A 134 21.04 19.44 6.27
N THR A 135 22.29 19.22 5.95
CA THR A 135 23.16 20.28 5.42
C THR A 135 22.69 20.69 4.03
N GLN A 136 23.13 21.84 3.54
CA GLN A 136 22.79 22.27 2.18
C GLN A 136 23.17 21.25 1.10
N GLN A 137 24.29 20.54 1.29
CA GLN A 137 24.71 19.47 0.39
C GLN A 137 23.78 18.26 0.44
N GLN A 138 23.36 17.84 1.64
CA GLN A 138 22.40 16.72 1.80
C GLN A 138 21.02 17.08 1.26
N GLU A 139 20.55 18.31 1.47
CA GLU A 139 19.30 18.79 0.88
C GLU A 139 19.34 18.72 -0.66
N TYR A 140 20.43 19.16 -1.27
CA TYR A 140 20.63 19.07 -2.71
C TYR A 140 20.59 17.61 -3.21
N LEU A 141 21.31 16.70 -2.54
CA LEU A 141 21.31 15.27 -2.90
C LEU A 141 19.91 14.63 -2.70
N TRP A 142 19.23 15.02 -1.64
CA TRP A 142 17.85 14.57 -1.38
C TRP A 142 16.89 14.98 -2.49
N GLN A 143 16.97 16.23 -2.95
CA GLN A 143 16.14 16.68 -4.07
C GLN A 143 16.45 15.92 -5.36
N GLN A 144 17.72 15.66 -5.67
CA GLN A 144 18.08 14.83 -6.82
C GLN A 144 17.52 13.41 -6.71
N ALA A 145 17.61 12.80 -5.52
CA ALA A 145 17.01 11.48 -5.27
C ALA A 145 15.50 11.50 -5.48
N CYS A 146 14.81 12.51 -4.96
CA CYS A 146 13.37 12.68 -5.16
C CYS A 146 13.03 12.83 -6.66
N ASP A 147 13.83 13.58 -7.42
CA ASP A 147 13.60 13.77 -8.86
C ASP A 147 13.66 12.43 -9.63
N VAL A 148 14.64 11.58 -9.31
CA VAL A 148 14.76 10.24 -9.91
C VAL A 148 13.55 9.36 -9.58
N LEU A 149 13.17 9.30 -8.31
CA LEU A 149 12.06 8.47 -7.84
C LEU A 149 10.71 8.93 -8.43
N VAL A 150 10.46 10.24 -8.44
CA VAL A 150 9.25 10.83 -8.98
C VAL A 150 9.17 10.65 -10.49
N ALA A 151 10.25 10.90 -11.22
CA ALA A 151 10.29 10.71 -12.66
C ALA A 151 10.02 9.24 -13.04
N ASN A 152 10.59 8.28 -12.29
CA ASN A 152 10.30 6.86 -12.50
C ASN A 152 8.82 6.53 -12.25
N ALA A 153 8.24 6.99 -11.15
CA ALA A 153 6.84 6.73 -10.82
C ALA A 153 5.89 7.30 -11.87
N LEU A 154 6.17 8.51 -12.37
CA LEU A 154 5.30 9.20 -13.33
C LEU A 154 5.34 8.61 -14.74
N LYS A 155 6.46 7.98 -15.15
CA LYS A 155 6.60 7.34 -16.48
C LYS A 155 5.90 5.99 -16.57
N GLN A 156 5.65 5.32 -15.44
CA GLN A 156 4.98 4.02 -15.42
C GLN A 156 3.53 4.09 -15.90
N ALA A 157 3.02 2.99 -16.43
CA ALA A 157 1.61 2.84 -16.73
C ALA A 157 0.77 3.14 -15.48
N LYS A 158 -0.33 3.86 -15.68
CA LYS A 158 -1.24 4.24 -14.59
C LYS A 158 -2.41 3.28 -14.53
N VAL A 159 -2.61 2.73 -13.35
CA VAL A 159 -3.69 1.80 -13.02
C VAL A 159 -4.40 2.26 -11.76
N LEU A 160 -5.48 1.59 -11.37
CA LEU A 160 -6.03 1.75 -10.02
C LEU A 160 -5.01 1.21 -9.02
N VAL A 161 -4.59 2.04 -8.10
CA VAL A 161 -3.66 1.73 -7.00
C VAL A 161 -4.42 1.79 -5.69
N HIS A 162 -4.40 0.69 -4.96
CA HIS A 162 -5.03 0.56 -3.65
C HIS A 162 -4.31 1.39 -2.58
N ARG A 163 -2.99 1.57 -2.70
CA ARG A 163 -2.01 2.21 -1.81
C ARG A 163 -1.62 1.37 -0.59
N ASP A 164 -2.52 0.60 -0.05
CA ASP A 164 -2.29 -0.23 1.15
C ASP A 164 -2.64 -1.71 0.88
N TYR A 165 -2.30 -2.21 -0.34
CA TYR A 165 -2.46 -3.60 -0.75
C TYR A 165 -1.35 -4.47 -0.11
N MET A 166 -1.57 -4.87 1.12
CA MET A 166 -0.58 -5.58 1.94
C MET A 166 -1.26 -6.63 2.84
N PRO A 167 -0.52 -7.62 3.37
CA PRO A 167 -1.08 -8.76 4.11
C PRO A 167 -2.01 -8.39 5.27
N ARG A 168 -1.77 -7.28 5.96
CA ARG A 168 -2.65 -6.84 7.06
C ARG A 168 -4.04 -6.37 6.61
N ASN A 169 -4.18 -6.01 5.33
CA ASN A 169 -5.42 -5.52 4.72
C ASN A 169 -6.08 -6.56 3.81
N LEU A 170 -5.51 -7.77 3.76
CA LEU A 170 -6.08 -8.93 3.08
C LEU A 170 -6.62 -9.91 4.11
N MET A 171 -7.90 -10.29 3.97
CA MET A 171 -8.59 -11.20 4.88
C MET A 171 -8.57 -12.63 4.33
N LEU A 172 -8.33 -13.60 5.23
CA LEU A 172 -8.57 -15.00 4.91
C LEU A 172 -10.09 -15.25 4.86
N SER A 173 -10.62 -15.37 3.67
CA SER A 173 -12.05 -15.37 3.41
C SER A 173 -12.44 -16.31 2.26
N THR A 174 -13.72 -16.41 1.97
CA THR A 174 -14.23 -17.15 0.81
C THR A 174 -15.20 -16.25 0.05
N PRO A 175 -14.88 -15.85 -1.23
CA PRO A 175 -13.61 -16.10 -1.94
C PRO A 175 -12.42 -15.38 -1.32
N ASN A 176 -11.20 -15.86 -1.60
CA ASN A 176 -9.94 -15.36 -1.07
C ASN A 176 -9.17 -14.58 -2.16
N PRO A 177 -8.54 -13.43 -1.88
CA PRO A 177 -8.59 -12.66 -0.63
C PRO A 177 -9.84 -11.80 -0.47
N GLY A 178 -10.24 -11.55 0.77
CA GLY A 178 -11.07 -10.40 1.11
C GLY A 178 -10.20 -9.14 1.20
N ILE A 179 -10.59 -8.04 0.55
CA ILE A 179 -9.77 -6.82 0.45
C ILE A 179 -10.39 -5.72 1.31
N LEU A 180 -9.59 -5.13 2.18
CA LEU A 180 -9.97 -4.02 3.08
C LEU A 180 -9.11 -2.77 2.80
N ASP A 181 -9.53 -1.63 3.37
CA ASP A 181 -8.76 -0.38 3.45
C ASP A 181 -8.46 0.28 2.09
N PHE A 182 -9.39 0.20 1.15
CA PHE A 182 -9.27 0.65 -0.25
C PHE A 182 -9.74 2.10 -0.50
N GLN A 183 -10.28 2.80 0.49
CA GLN A 183 -10.95 4.10 0.29
C GLN A 183 -10.02 5.23 -0.14
N ASP A 184 -8.71 5.07 0.08
CA ASP A 184 -7.68 6.03 -0.34
C ASP A 184 -7.03 5.68 -1.69
N ALA A 185 -7.68 4.83 -2.48
CA ALA A 185 -7.22 4.43 -3.80
C ALA A 185 -7.06 5.63 -4.75
N VAL A 186 -6.09 5.53 -5.63
CA VAL A 186 -5.71 6.57 -6.60
C VAL A 186 -5.42 5.95 -7.98
N TYR A 187 -5.24 6.80 -8.99
CA TYR A 187 -4.58 6.42 -10.23
C TYR A 187 -3.09 6.67 -10.12
N GLY A 188 -2.30 5.62 -10.23
CA GLY A 188 -0.89 5.71 -9.98
C GLY A 188 -0.08 4.61 -10.67
N PRO A 189 1.22 4.55 -10.35
CA PRO A 189 2.16 3.65 -10.99
C PRO A 189 1.83 2.18 -10.72
N VAL A 190 1.88 1.39 -11.76
CA VAL A 190 1.49 -0.03 -11.78
C VAL A 190 2.28 -0.90 -10.79
N SER A 191 3.53 -0.52 -10.47
CA SER A 191 4.38 -1.28 -9.54
C SER A 191 4.09 -1.03 -8.07
N TYR A 192 3.28 -0.01 -7.71
CA TYR A 192 3.12 0.40 -6.31
C TYR A 192 2.57 -0.71 -5.40
N ASP A 193 1.43 -1.29 -5.77
CA ASP A 193 0.75 -2.26 -4.90
C ASP A 193 1.46 -3.61 -4.86
N ILE A 194 2.10 -4.03 -5.96
CA ILE A 194 2.84 -5.29 -5.96
C ILE A 194 4.07 -5.21 -5.06
N ILE A 195 4.73 -4.06 -4.98
CA ILE A 195 5.83 -3.84 -4.04
C ILE A 195 5.30 -3.71 -2.60
N SER A 196 4.15 -3.05 -2.42
CA SER A 196 3.48 -3.01 -1.11
C SER A 196 3.18 -4.39 -0.55
N LEU A 197 2.84 -5.34 -1.44
CA LEU A 197 2.51 -6.72 -1.07
C LEU A 197 3.75 -7.54 -0.69
N PHE A 198 4.84 -7.47 -1.47
CA PHE A 198 5.99 -8.38 -1.33
C PHE A 198 7.12 -7.81 -0.49
N LYS A 199 7.34 -6.50 -0.51
CA LYS A 199 8.30 -5.81 0.36
C LYS A 199 7.54 -5.03 1.44
N ASP A 200 6.74 -5.77 2.22
CA ASP A 200 5.85 -5.25 3.26
C ASP A 200 6.61 -4.74 4.49
N ALA A 201 5.99 -3.80 5.21
CA ALA A 201 6.61 -3.21 6.40
C ALA A 201 6.61 -4.16 7.63
N PHE A 202 5.74 -5.18 7.67
CA PHE A 202 5.51 -6.03 8.84
C PHE A 202 6.04 -7.45 8.69
N ILE A 203 6.20 -7.94 7.46
CA ILE A 203 6.74 -9.25 7.14
C ILE A 203 7.74 -9.14 5.99
N SER A 204 8.79 -9.95 6.01
CA SER A 204 9.81 -10.00 4.96
C SER A 204 10.03 -11.42 4.46
N TRP A 205 10.46 -11.53 3.22
CA TRP A 205 10.68 -12.78 2.53
C TRP A 205 12.07 -12.81 1.90
N PRO A 206 12.66 -14.01 1.67
CA PRO A 206 13.89 -14.13 0.90
C PRO A 206 13.74 -13.49 -0.49
N GLU A 207 14.76 -12.74 -0.92
CA GLU A 207 14.71 -11.97 -2.17
C GLU A 207 14.41 -12.86 -3.39
N GLU A 208 14.91 -14.08 -3.41
CA GLU A 208 14.66 -15.07 -4.47
C GLU A 208 13.16 -15.38 -4.61
N ARG A 209 12.44 -15.47 -3.48
CA ARG A 209 10.98 -15.67 -3.51
C ARG A 209 10.26 -14.41 -4.01
N VAL A 210 10.68 -13.25 -3.55
CA VAL A 210 10.11 -11.96 -4.00
C VAL A 210 10.28 -11.82 -5.51
N GLN A 211 11.46 -12.11 -6.05
CA GLN A 211 11.71 -12.09 -7.49
C GLN A 211 10.84 -13.09 -8.25
N SER A 212 10.64 -14.29 -7.73
CA SER A 212 9.76 -15.30 -8.33
C SER A 212 8.30 -14.80 -8.39
N TRP A 213 7.79 -14.19 -7.33
CA TRP A 213 6.42 -13.63 -7.30
C TRP A 213 6.28 -12.39 -8.19
N LEU A 214 7.30 -11.54 -8.27
CA LEU A 214 7.32 -10.41 -9.21
C LEU A 214 7.32 -10.88 -10.66
N GLN A 215 8.07 -11.95 -10.98
CA GLN A 215 8.05 -12.58 -12.30
C GLN A 215 6.66 -13.14 -12.62
N GLN A 216 6.04 -13.86 -11.68
CA GLN A 216 4.68 -14.38 -11.83
C GLN A 216 3.66 -13.26 -12.09
N TYR A 217 3.76 -12.15 -11.35
CA TYR A 217 2.91 -10.99 -11.58
C TYR A 217 3.13 -10.41 -12.98
N TRP A 218 4.39 -10.18 -13.38
CA TRP A 218 4.74 -9.60 -14.67
C TRP A 218 4.21 -10.46 -15.83
N ASP A 219 4.38 -11.76 -15.79
CA ASP A 219 3.86 -12.69 -16.79
C ASP A 219 2.34 -12.66 -16.88
N LYS A 220 1.65 -12.77 -15.75
CA LYS A 220 0.18 -12.79 -15.68
C LYS A 220 -0.42 -11.43 -16.09
N ALA A 221 0.14 -10.32 -15.63
CA ALA A 221 -0.36 -8.98 -15.91
C ALA A 221 -0.24 -8.63 -17.40
N ARG A 222 0.90 -8.95 -18.03
CA ARG A 222 1.09 -8.78 -19.49
C ARG A 222 0.11 -9.64 -20.28
N ALA A 223 -0.05 -10.89 -19.89
CA ALA A 223 -1.02 -11.79 -20.54
C ALA A 223 -2.47 -11.29 -20.43
N LYS A 224 -2.77 -10.48 -19.41
CA LYS A 224 -4.08 -9.86 -19.19
C LYS A 224 -4.18 -8.45 -19.80
N GLY A 225 -3.14 -7.97 -20.51
CA GLY A 225 -3.13 -6.71 -21.25
C GLY A 225 -2.83 -5.48 -20.39
N ILE A 226 -2.23 -5.64 -19.20
CA ILE A 226 -1.67 -4.51 -18.44
C ILE A 226 -0.39 -4.06 -19.14
N ASP A 227 -0.27 -2.75 -19.36
CA ASP A 227 0.90 -2.15 -19.98
C ASP A 227 2.09 -2.16 -19.02
N LEU A 228 3.03 -3.06 -19.25
CA LEU A 228 4.25 -3.24 -18.48
C LEU A 228 5.47 -3.20 -19.40
N PRO A 229 6.66 -2.88 -18.89
CA PRO A 229 7.91 -2.97 -19.64
C PRO A 229 8.07 -4.32 -20.35
N ASP A 230 8.67 -4.32 -21.55
CA ASP A 230 8.83 -5.52 -22.37
C ASP A 230 9.76 -6.58 -21.76
N SER A 231 10.70 -6.16 -20.92
CA SER A 231 11.57 -7.06 -20.17
C SER A 231 11.23 -7.07 -18.68
N PHE A 232 11.33 -8.24 -18.07
CA PHE A 232 11.20 -8.34 -16.61
C PHE A 232 12.24 -7.51 -15.86
N GLN A 233 13.46 -7.42 -16.39
CA GLN A 233 14.51 -6.60 -15.78
C GLN A 233 14.13 -5.12 -15.71
N ALA A 234 13.53 -4.55 -16.77
CA ALA A 234 13.05 -3.18 -16.75
C ALA A 234 11.87 -2.97 -15.77
N PHE A 235 10.97 -3.95 -15.69
CA PHE A 235 9.90 -3.93 -14.68
C PHE A 235 10.44 -4.05 -13.25
N HIS A 236 11.41 -4.93 -13.02
CA HIS A 236 12.06 -5.09 -11.72
C HIS A 236 12.76 -3.80 -11.28
N TYR A 237 13.44 -3.12 -12.20
CA TYR A 237 14.03 -1.79 -11.96
C TYR A 237 12.96 -0.77 -11.50
N ASP A 238 11.81 -0.72 -12.18
CA ASP A 238 10.70 0.15 -11.79
C ASP A 238 10.14 -0.21 -10.41
N CYS A 239 10.12 -1.50 -10.06
CA CYS A 239 9.75 -2.01 -8.74
C CYS A 239 10.74 -1.58 -7.65
N ASP A 240 12.05 -1.63 -7.90
CA ASP A 240 13.06 -1.22 -6.93
C ASP A 240 12.94 0.27 -6.61
N LEU A 241 12.81 1.15 -7.62
CA LEU A 241 12.65 2.58 -7.39
C LEU A 241 11.34 2.91 -6.67
N MET A 242 10.26 2.22 -7.04
CA MET A 242 8.97 2.36 -6.33
C MET A 242 9.07 1.87 -4.88
N GLY A 243 9.83 0.80 -4.64
CA GLY A 243 10.13 0.30 -3.29
C GLY A 243 10.83 1.36 -2.46
N VAL A 244 11.86 2.02 -3.01
CA VAL A 244 12.56 3.11 -2.31
C VAL A 244 11.61 4.25 -1.96
N GLN A 245 10.81 4.73 -2.93
CA GLN A 245 9.81 5.79 -2.68
C GLN A 245 8.87 5.40 -1.53
N ARG A 246 8.31 4.19 -1.59
CA ARG A 246 7.35 3.71 -0.60
C ARG A 246 7.98 3.50 0.77
N HIS A 247 9.17 2.92 0.85
CA HIS A 247 9.83 2.65 2.14
C HIS A 247 10.24 3.95 2.83
N LEU A 248 10.78 4.94 2.12
CA LEU A 248 11.06 6.27 2.67
C LEU A 248 9.79 6.93 3.24
N LYS A 249 8.69 6.90 2.47
CA LYS A 249 7.37 7.36 2.96
C LYS A 249 6.97 6.65 4.25
N VAL A 250 7.05 5.31 4.28
CA VAL A 250 6.58 4.50 5.43
C VAL A 250 7.44 4.74 6.67
N ILE A 251 8.76 4.89 6.52
CA ILE A 251 9.67 5.26 7.62
C ILE A 251 9.23 6.62 8.21
N GLY A 252 8.96 7.60 7.36
CA GLY A 252 8.44 8.90 7.80
C GLY A 252 7.09 8.81 8.49
N ILE A 253 6.17 7.96 7.98
CA ILE A 253 4.87 7.71 8.61
C ILE A 253 5.06 7.06 9.98
N PHE A 254 5.92 6.06 10.13
CA PHE A 254 6.15 5.37 11.39
C PHE A 254 6.74 6.32 12.43
N ALA A 255 7.73 7.13 12.07
CA ALA A 255 8.26 8.17 12.95
C ALA A 255 7.15 9.16 13.36
N ARG A 256 6.34 9.63 12.41
CA ARG A 256 5.21 10.52 12.71
C ARG A 256 4.21 9.90 13.70
N ILE A 257 3.84 8.63 13.51
CA ILE A 257 2.91 7.92 14.40
C ILE A 257 3.52 7.74 15.79
N CYS A 258 4.83 7.44 15.88
CA CYS A 258 5.52 7.34 17.16
C CYS A 258 5.51 8.67 17.92
N HIS A 259 5.88 9.77 17.27
CA HIS A 259 6.03 11.09 17.93
C HIS A 259 4.69 11.80 18.15
N ARG A 260 3.81 11.81 17.14
CA ARG A 260 2.53 12.53 17.22
C ARG A 260 1.47 11.76 17.99
N ASP A 261 1.38 10.44 17.77
CA ASP A 261 0.27 9.62 18.26
C ASP A 261 0.69 8.70 19.44
N GLY A 262 1.98 8.73 19.85
CA GLY A 262 2.52 7.97 20.98
C GLY A 262 2.55 6.45 20.78
N LYS A 263 2.46 5.97 19.52
CA LYS A 263 2.40 4.53 19.20
C LYS A 263 3.79 3.98 18.86
N SER A 264 4.66 3.81 19.87
CA SER A 264 6.07 3.42 19.73
C SER A 264 6.29 2.03 19.08
N ARG A 265 5.27 1.16 19.02
CA ARG A 265 5.39 -0.18 18.42
C ARG A 265 5.88 -0.19 16.97
N TYR A 266 5.59 0.88 16.19
CA TYR A 266 6.00 1.00 14.79
C TYR A 266 7.51 1.20 14.60
N ALA A 267 8.23 1.66 15.62
CA ALA A 267 9.68 1.82 15.55
C ALA A 267 10.41 0.48 15.34
N ALA A 268 9.83 -0.63 15.83
CA ALA A 268 10.43 -1.96 15.70
C ALA A 268 10.50 -2.46 14.23
N ASP A 269 9.66 -1.93 13.35
CA ASP A 269 9.61 -2.34 11.95
C ASP A 269 10.50 -1.47 11.02
N VAL A 270 11.00 -0.33 11.50
CA VAL A 270 11.87 0.59 10.73
C VAL A 270 13.14 -0.09 10.21
N PRO A 271 13.88 -0.93 10.98
CA PRO A 271 15.07 -1.61 10.46
C PRO A 271 14.82 -2.46 9.22
N ARG A 272 13.65 -3.12 9.10
CA ARG A 272 13.26 -3.91 7.92
C ARG A 272 13.18 -3.02 6.68
N LEU A 273 12.60 -1.85 6.79
CA LEU A 273 12.48 -0.89 5.69
C LEU A 273 13.85 -0.38 5.24
N PHE A 274 14.78 -0.11 6.17
CA PHE A 274 16.15 0.24 5.82
C PHE A 274 16.90 -0.90 5.13
N ASN A 275 16.66 -2.15 5.49
CA ASN A 275 17.25 -3.29 4.77
C ASN A 275 16.77 -3.35 3.31
N TYR A 276 15.49 -3.06 3.04
CA TYR A 276 14.99 -2.96 1.65
C TYR A 276 15.63 -1.79 0.89
N LEU A 277 15.80 -0.63 1.54
CA LEU A 277 16.48 0.52 0.94
C LEU A 277 17.92 0.17 0.57
N GLN A 278 18.67 -0.45 1.48
CA GLN A 278 20.05 -0.87 1.24
C GLN A 278 20.13 -1.83 0.04
N GLN A 279 19.30 -2.86 0.00
CA GLN A 279 19.27 -3.82 -1.12
C GLN A 279 19.00 -3.14 -2.46
N ALA A 280 18.03 -2.21 -2.52
CA ALA A 280 17.72 -1.47 -3.74
C ALA A 280 18.86 -0.56 -4.17
N ILE A 281 19.53 0.14 -3.24
CA ILE A 281 20.67 1.01 -3.50
C ILE A 281 21.87 0.21 -4.02
N GLU A 282 22.13 -0.96 -3.45
CA GLU A 282 23.23 -1.84 -3.89
C GLU A 282 22.99 -2.42 -5.29
N SER A 283 21.72 -2.63 -5.67
CA SER A 283 21.34 -3.17 -6.98
C SER A 283 21.28 -2.14 -8.11
N GLN A 284 21.11 -0.84 -7.78
CA GLN A 284 20.82 0.23 -8.75
C GLN A 284 21.78 1.42 -8.58
N SER A 285 22.67 1.62 -9.55
CA SER A 285 23.69 2.70 -9.51
C SER A 285 23.08 4.11 -9.47
N GLU A 286 21.91 4.32 -10.07
CA GLU A 286 21.20 5.60 -10.07
C GLU A 286 20.70 6.00 -8.67
N LEU A 287 20.62 5.05 -7.75
CA LEU A 287 20.25 5.32 -6.35
C LEU A 287 21.44 5.71 -5.47
N ALA A 288 22.64 5.86 -6.03
CA ALA A 288 23.82 6.29 -5.26
C ALA A 288 23.63 7.66 -4.58
N SER A 289 22.85 8.56 -5.19
CA SER A 289 22.48 9.86 -4.58
C SER A 289 21.57 9.68 -3.36
N VAL A 290 20.69 8.69 -3.38
CA VAL A 290 19.86 8.31 -2.21
C VAL A 290 20.76 7.84 -1.08
N ALA A 291 21.73 6.95 -1.37
CA ALA A 291 22.69 6.45 -0.38
C ALA A 291 23.50 7.57 0.28
N GLN A 292 23.88 8.59 -0.49
CA GLN A 292 24.67 9.73 0.03
C GLN A 292 23.83 10.72 0.84
N SER A 293 22.50 10.68 0.69
CA SER A 293 21.57 11.53 1.45
C SER A 293 21.03 10.86 2.72
N LEU A 294 21.13 9.54 2.83
CA LEU A 294 20.76 8.75 4.00
C LEU A 294 21.96 8.56 4.94
#